data_8e70f7cf5ff72a1a3b22a216cc8f8984
#
_entry.id   8e70f7cf5ff72a1a3b22a216cc8f8984
#
_cell.length_a   1.000
_cell.length_b   1.000
_cell.length_c   1.000
_cell.angle_alpha   90.00
_cell.angle_beta   90.00
_cell.angle_gamma   90.00
#
_symmetry.space_group_name_H-M   'P 1'
#
loop_
_entity.id
_entity.type
_entity.pdbx_description
1 polymer ?
#
loop_
_entity_poly.entity_id
_entity_poly.type
_entity_poly.pdbx_seq_one_letter_code
_entity_poly.pdbx_strand_id
1 'polypeptide(L)'
;MQLALVTPNLQPIASFDVTESKDITFISDGGDKPVKAILNINVQNQTYKKSYVTSVSSSTSEYTITLPANFLTGDNFGNNVTYEVTVSTYNYQGQISEKSNIEIFTAYTTPEVVIVSPTTTHESATLTCTFTYSQKEDEEINKYSFRLLNSIGTQLDYSNDILYSQDKSLSYQFKTELVNDGTYVVEVNIVTVGNTNIVKTKTFVAQYIQASDYFPLIVDNSATCENGIVVVKSELVLFEGEAYPSPPTYIDNDYVSLVEPGSYVIFDKGFEIDGNFALIIKFNSPVLYPVNKYGDAEKSIIEMTKKNEDSYILINVEEGIYYTNKVRAEVCIKDDPFYYRILSDYINKADATKDYRIVLRKINNLCDISFGVVDK
;
A
#
# COMPACT_ATOMS: atom_id res chain seq x y z
N MET A 1 -50.21 -43.29 1.90
CA MET A 1 -50.36 -42.19 0.92
C MET A 1 -48.98 -41.91 0.33
N GLN A 2 -48.81 -42.14 -0.95
CA GLN A 2 -47.51 -41.94 -1.59
C GLN A 2 -47.38 -40.43 -1.88
N LEU A 3 -46.36 -39.82 -1.33
CA LEU A 3 -46.08 -38.40 -1.62
C LEU A 3 -45.47 -38.32 -3.01
N ALA A 4 -45.93 -37.37 -3.81
CA ALA A 4 -45.36 -37.11 -5.14
C ALA A 4 -44.03 -36.31 -4.98
N LEU A 5 -43.10 -36.50 -5.90
CA LEU A 5 -41.95 -35.63 -6.01
C LEU A 5 -42.39 -34.18 -6.37
N VAL A 6 -41.80 -33.22 -5.71
CA VAL A 6 -42.00 -31.82 -6.00
C VAL A 6 -41.06 -31.38 -7.13
N THR A 7 -41.52 -30.50 -7.98
CA THR A 7 -40.66 -29.85 -8.99
C THR A 7 -39.53 -29.08 -8.31
N PRO A 8 -38.27 -29.41 -8.59
CA PRO A 8 -37.15 -28.72 -7.96
C PRO A 8 -37.04 -27.27 -8.44
N ASN A 9 -36.53 -26.41 -7.59
CA ASN A 9 -36.23 -25.01 -7.89
C ASN A 9 -34.71 -24.85 -7.98
N LEU A 10 -34.18 -24.72 -9.20
CA LEU A 10 -32.76 -24.55 -9.45
C LEU A 10 -32.35 -23.11 -9.04
N GLN A 11 -31.26 -23.01 -8.27
CA GLN A 11 -30.74 -21.72 -7.83
C GLN A 11 -29.87 -21.09 -8.92
N PRO A 12 -29.69 -19.77 -8.93
CA PRO A 12 -28.87 -19.07 -9.92
C PRO A 12 -27.46 -19.64 -9.98
N ILE A 13 -26.96 -19.85 -11.20
CA ILE A 13 -25.65 -20.41 -11.46
C ILE A 13 -24.72 -19.27 -11.86
N ALA A 14 -23.74 -18.93 -10.99
CA ALA A 14 -22.68 -18.02 -11.37
C ALA A 14 -21.76 -18.62 -12.43
N SER A 15 -21.20 -17.81 -13.30
CA SER A 15 -20.20 -18.21 -14.28
C SER A 15 -19.03 -18.94 -13.62
N PHE A 16 -18.45 -19.89 -14.32
CA PHE A 16 -17.29 -20.65 -13.86
C PHE A 16 -16.47 -21.19 -15.02
N ASP A 17 -15.22 -21.55 -14.76
CA ASP A 17 -14.36 -22.22 -15.72
C ASP A 17 -14.77 -23.69 -15.85
N VAL A 18 -15.07 -24.12 -17.07
CA VAL A 18 -15.46 -25.52 -17.32
C VAL A 18 -14.36 -26.54 -17.03
N THR A 19 -13.12 -26.08 -16.87
CA THR A 19 -11.99 -26.94 -16.45
C THR A 19 -11.97 -27.23 -14.95
N GLU A 20 -12.80 -26.50 -14.18
CA GLU A 20 -12.96 -26.65 -12.74
C GLU A 20 -14.24 -27.40 -12.38
N SER A 21 -14.33 -27.92 -11.15
CA SER A 21 -15.58 -28.46 -10.63
C SER A 21 -16.49 -27.34 -10.14
N LYS A 22 -17.82 -27.53 -10.27
CA LYS A 22 -18.82 -26.55 -9.86
C LYS A 22 -19.94 -27.17 -9.06
N ASP A 23 -20.19 -26.60 -7.90
CA ASP A 23 -21.38 -26.92 -7.12
C ASP A 23 -22.59 -26.16 -7.65
N ILE A 24 -23.65 -26.91 -7.95
CA ILE A 24 -24.93 -26.43 -8.45
C ILE A 24 -25.99 -26.80 -7.44
N THR A 25 -26.74 -25.83 -6.94
CA THR A 25 -27.70 -26.00 -5.86
C THR A 25 -29.12 -25.94 -6.34
N PHE A 26 -30.00 -26.77 -5.81
CA PHE A 26 -31.43 -26.69 -6.02
C PHE A 26 -32.20 -26.95 -4.71
N ILE A 27 -33.42 -26.43 -4.64
CA ILE A 27 -34.33 -26.63 -3.53
C ILE A 27 -35.43 -27.58 -3.96
N SER A 28 -35.71 -28.63 -3.15
CA SER A 28 -36.88 -29.49 -3.29
C SER A 28 -37.53 -29.61 -1.93
N ASP A 29 -38.57 -28.78 -1.69
CA ASP A 29 -39.23 -28.68 -0.42
C ASP A 29 -40.64 -29.32 -0.47
N GLY A 30 -40.92 -30.22 0.48
CA GLY A 30 -42.12 -30.98 0.52
C GLY A 30 -42.09 -32.24 -0.36
N GLY A 31 -43.10 -33.10 -0.24
CA GLY A 31 -43.17 -34.33 -1.03
C GLY A 31 -42.19 -35.41 -0.60
N ASP A 32 -41.87 -36.31 -1.53
CA ASP A 32 -40.91 -37.40 -1.34
C ASP A 32 -39.49 -36.88 -1.53
N LYS A 33 -38.52 -37.41 -0.76
CA LYS A 33 -37.15 -36.94 -0.81
C LYS A 33 -36.42 -37.43 -2.07
N PRO A 34 -35.74 -36.55 -2.79
CA PRO A 34 -34.82 -36.90 -3.87
C PRO A 34 -33.68 -37.83 -3.39
N VAL A 35 -33.36 -38.87 -4.15
CA VAL A 35 -32.18 -39.73 -3.94
C VAL A 35 -31.21 -39.65 -5.12
N LYS A 36 -31.67 -39.22 -6.29
CA LYS A 36 -30.85 -38.96 -7.47
C LYS A 36 -31.35 -37.67 -8.15
N ALA A 37 -30.44 -37.00 -8.82
CA ALA A 37 -30.76 -35.88 -9.66
C ALA A 37 -30.11 -36.02 -11.05
N ILE A 38 -30.81 -35.50 -12.07
CA ILE A 38 -30.29 -35.34 -13.42
C ILE A 38 -30.16 -33.83 -13.70
N LEU A 39 -28.95 -33.40 -13.95
CA LEU A 39 -28.68 -32.07 -14.48
C LEU A 39 -28.68 -32.15 -16.01
N ASN A 40 -29.58 -31.47 -16.67
CA ASN A 40 -29.62 -31.40 -18.14
C ASN A 40 -29.05 -30.02 -18.55
N ILE A 41 -28.01 -30.04 -19.37
CA ILE A 41 -27.27 -28.86 -19.78
C ILE A 41 -27.31 -28.80 -21.31
N ASN A 42 -27.89 -27.73 -21.85
CA ASN A 42 -27.97 -27.48 -23.29
C ASN A 42 -27.09 -26.27 -23.61
N VAL A 43 -26.44 -26.28 -24.77
CA VAL A 43 -25.84 -25.06 -25.31
C VAL A 43 -27.00 -24.18 -25.83
N GLN A 44 -27.08 -22.95 -25.37
CA GLN A 44 -28.18 -22.04 -25.68
C GLN A 44 -28.35 -21.86 -27.20
N ASN A 45 -29.59 -21.93 -27.68
CA ASN A 45 -29.95 -21.82 -29.09
C ASN A 45 -29.27 -22.88 -30.00
N GLN A 46 -28.80 -24.00 -29.45
CA GLN A 46 -28.16 -25.09 -30.17
C GLN A 46 -28.82 -26.44 -29.86
N THR A 47 -28.49 -27.46 -30.60
CA THR A 47 -28.94 -28.84 -30.35
C THR A 47 -28.04 -29.65 -29.46
N TYR A 48 -26.88 -29.09 -29.08
CA TYR A 48 -25.87 -29.77 -28.25
C TYR A 48 -26.30 -29.81 -26.79
N LYS A 49 -26.23 -31.01 -26.21
CA LYS A 49 -26.62 -31.25 -24.80
C LYS A 49 -25.77 -32.28 -24.13
N LYS A 50 -25.64 -32.15 -22.82
CA LYS A 50 -25.07 -33.14 -21.91
C LYS A 50 -26.01 -33.34 -20.73
N SER A 51 -25.99 -34.56 -20.14
CA SER A 51 -26.75 -34.85 -18.92
C SER A 51 -25.80 -35.48 -17.89
N TYR A 52 -25.86 -34.98 -16.68
CA TYR A 52 -25.09 -35.51 -15.54
C TYR A 52 -26.05 -36.07 -14.50
N VAL A 53 -25.85 -37.34 -14.14
CA VAL A 53 -26.69 -38.07 -13.18
C VAL A 53 -25.87 -38.37 -11.94
N THR A 54 -26.37 -38.02 -10.78
CA THR A 54 -25.68 -38.26 -9.51
C THR A 54 -26.67 -38.58 -8.40
N SER A 55 -26.18 -39.26 -7.36
CA SER A 55 -26.93 -39.43 -6.11
C SER A 55 -26.92 -38.16 -5.33
N VAL A 56 -28.02 -37.82 -4.70
CA VAL A 56 -28.14 -36.65 -3.83
C VAL A 56 -28.71 -37.02 -2.47
N SER A 57 -28.29 -36.35 -1.44
CA SER A 57 -28.86 -36.50 -0.09
C SER A 57 -28.77 -35.15 0.64
N SER A 58 -29.74 -34.88 1.45
CA SER A 58 -29.75 -33.67 2.29
C SER A 58 -30.54 -33.92 3.57
N SER A 59 -30.12 -33.30 4.65
CA SER A 59 -30.88 -33.19 5.90
C SER A 59 -31.91 -32.04 5.85
N THR A 60 -31.75 -31.13 4.89
CA THR A 60 -32.63 -30.01 4.62
C THR A 60 -33.39 -30.21 3.29
N SER A 61 -34.08 -29.19 2.80
CA SER A 61 -34.68 -29.16 1.45
C SER A 61 -33.72 -28.70 0.35
N GLU A 62 -32.49 -28.29 0.71
CA GLU A 62 -31.46 -27.85 -0.21
C GLU A 62 -30.53 -29.00 -0.59
N TYR A 63 -30.27 -29.16 -1.87
CA TYR A 63 -29.44 -30.21 -2.46
C TYR A 63 -28.36 -29.63 -3.34
N THR A 64 -27.18 -30.24 -3.33
CA THR A 64 -26.04 -29.83 -4.16
C THR A 64 -25.64 -30.92 -5.12
N ILE A 65 -25.38 -30.57 -6.36
CA ILE A 65 -24.79 -31.40 -7.40
C ILE A 65 -23.41 -30.85 -7.71
N THR A 66 -22.35 -31.61 -7.44
CA THR A 66 -21.00 -31.23 -7.88
C THR A 66 -20.78 -31.69 -9.32
N LEU A 67 -20.82 -30.77 -10.28
CA LEU A 67 -20.45 -31.03 -11.65
C LEU A 67 -18.93 -31.24 -11.73
N PRO A 68 -18.44 -32.37 -12.27
CA PRO A 68 -17.01 -32.63 -12.34
C PRO A 68 -16.25 -31.63 -13.22
N ALA A 69 -15.01 -31.36 -12.90
CA ALA A 69 -14.08 -30.63 -13.74
C ALA A 69 -14.04 -31.25 -15.17
N ASN A 70 -13.93 -30.40 -16.18
CA ASN A 70 -13.90 -30.79 -17.59
C ASN A 70 -15.17 -31.50 -18.12
N PHE A 71 -16.28 -31.53 -17.38
CA PHE A 71 -17.50 -32.15 -17.87
C PHE A 71 -18.07 -31.39 -19.10
N LEU A 72 -17.97 -30.06 -19.11
CA LEU A 72 -18.44 -29.19 -20.19
C LEU A 72 -17.30 -28.84 -21.17
N THR A 73 -16.41 -29.77 -21.49
CA THR A 73 -15.38 -29.60 -22.51
C THR A 73 -15.63 -30.49 -23.73
N GLY A 74 -15.03 -30.16 -24.87
CA GLY A 74 -15.13 -30.86 -26.13
C GLY A 74 -15.85 -30.05 -27.22
N ASP A 75 -16.15 -30.68 -28.35
CA ASP A 75 -16.78 -30.01 -29.48
C ASP A 75 -18.08 -29.32 -29.08
N ASN A 76 -18.17 -28.01 -29.35
CA ASN A 76 -19.28 -27.12 -29.03
C ASN A 76 -19.54 -26.87 -27.54
N PHE A 77 -18.64 -27.32 -26.66
CA PHE A 77 -18.65 -27.05 -25.25
C PHE A 77 -17.31 -26.36 -24.86
N GLY A 78 -17.30 -25.56 -23.83
CA GLY A 78 -16.10 -24.88 -23.35
C GLY A 78 -16.42 -23.55 -22.68
N ASN A 79 -15.36 -22.80 -22.40
CA ASN A 79 -15.50 -21.40 -21.99
C ASN A 79 -15.99 -20.53 -23.18
N ASN A 80 -16.55 -19.37 -22.88
CA ASN A 80 -17.23 -18.48 -23.80
C ASN A 80 -18.48 -19.11 -24.48
N VAL A 81 -19.10 -20.07 -23.82
CA VAL A 81 -20.34 -20.73 -24.27
C VAL A 81 -21.43 -20.48 -23.22
N THR A 82 -22.63 -20.10 -23.70
CA THR A 82 -23.80 -19.92 -22.86
C THR A 82 -24.60 -21.22 -22.77
N TYR A 83 -24.92 -21.60 -21.56
CA TYR A 83 -25.64 -22.82 -21.24
C TYR A 83 -27.00 -22.55 -20.63
N GLU A 84 -27.99 -23.41 -20.97
CA GLU A 84 -29.29 -23.50 -20.31
C GLU A 84 -29.32 -24.78 -19.48
N VAL A 85 -29.64 -24.65 -18.21
CA VAL A 85 -29.59 -25.76 -17.25
C VAL A 85 -30.93 -25.98 -16.60
N THR A 86 -31.32 -27.26 -16.49
CA THR A 86 -32.48 -27.71 -15.72
C THR A 86 -32.12 -28.90 -14.88
N VAL A 87 -32.82 -29.12 -13.78
CA VAL A 87 -32.67 -30.31 -12.93
C VAL A 87 -34.00 -31.05 -12.85
N SER A 88 -33.93 -32.40 -12.85
CA SER A 88 -35.01 -33.29 -12.48
C SER A 88 -34.52 -34.24 -11.42
N THR A 89 -35.39 -34.68 -10.53
CA THR A 89 -35.05 -35.58 -9.40
C THR A 89 -35.75 -36.90 -9.48
N TYR A 90 -35.16 -37.92 -8.85
CA TYR A 90 -35.76 -39.23 -8.66
C TYR A 90 -35.94 -39.54 -7.18
N ASN A 91 -37.05 -40.17 -6.82
CA ASN A 91 -37.22 -40.74 -5.49
C ASN A 91 -36.70 -42.21 -5.44
N TYR A 92 -36.86 -42.85 -4.29
CA TYR A 92 -36.45 -44.20 -4.06
C TYR A 92 -37.20 -45.22 -4.93
N GLN A 93 -38.43 -44.93 -5.38
CA GLN A 93 -39.26 -45.76 -6.23
C GLN A 93 -38.95 -45.58 -7.73
N GLY A 94 -38.01 -44.70 -8.07
CA GLY A 94 -37.64 -44.41 -9.46
C GLY A 94 -38.59 -43.46 -10.20
N GLN A 95 -39.53 -42.82 -9.49
CA GLN A 95 -40.37 -41.79 -10.10
C GLN A 95 -39.50 -40.53 -10.36
N ILE A 96 -39.79 -39.84 -11.45
CA ILE A 96 -39.10 -38.61 -11.85
C ILE A 96 -39.99 -37.40 -11.60
N SER A 97 -39.43 -36.29 -11.14
CA SER A 97 -40.10 -35.01 -11.04
C SER A 97 -40.23 -34.30 -12.41
N GLU A 98 -41.10 -33.30 -12.49
CA GLU A 98 -41.03 -32.32 -13.55
C GLU A 98 -39.65 -31.60 -13.51
N LYS A 99 -39.32 -30.96 -14.65
CA LYS A 99 -38.11 -30.17 -14.75
C LYS A 99 -38.21 -28.89 -13.91
N SER A 100 -37.10 -28.47 -13.33
CA SER A 100 -36.98 -27.16 -12.68
C SER A 100 -37.23 -25.97 -13.61
N ASN A 101 -37.19 -24.77 -13.05
CA ASN A 101 -36.89 -23.53 -13.81
C ASN A 101 -35.58 -23.71 -14.60
N ILE A 102 -35.46 -22.91 -15.69
CA ILE A 102 -34.24 -22.84 -16.48
C ILE A 102 -33.35 -21.77 -15.88
N GLU A 103 -32.09 -22.14 -15.59
CA GLU A 103 -31.03 -21.19 -15.27
C GLU A 103 -30.09 -21.09 -16.46
N ILE A 104 -29.61 -19.85 -16.71
CA ILE A 104 -28.70 -19.54 -17.82
C ILE A 104 -27.41 -18.97 -17.27
N PHE A 105 -26.28 -19.46 -17.73
CA PHE A 105 -24.97 -18.90 -17.44
C PHE A 105 -24.05 -19.00 -18.64
N THR A 106 -23.06 -18.09 -18.73
CA THR A 106 -21.97 -18.22 -19.69
C THR A 106 -20.72 -18.68 -18.93
N ALA A 107 -20.07 -19.73 -19.44
CA ALA A 107 -18.81 -20.18 -18.85
C ALA A 107 -17.66 -19.28 -19.27
N TYR A 108 -16.76 -18.98 -18.32
CA TYR A 108 -15.58 -18.16 -18.56
C TYR A 108 -14.35 -18.78 -17.88
N THR A 109 -13.20 -18.62 -18.48
CA THR A 109 -11.92 -18.93 -17.82
C THR A 109 -11.81 -18.14 -16.51
N THR A 110 -11.29 -18.78 -15.46
CA THR A 110 -11.09 -18.08 -14.18
C THR A 110 -10.21 -16.84 -14.38
N PRO A 111 -10.67 -15.64 -14.00
CA PRO A 111 -9.90 -14.42 -14.17
C PRO A 111 -8.61 -14.42 -13.37
N GLU A 112 -7.58 -13.79 -13.91
CA GLU A 112 -6.35 -13.51 -13.19
C GLU A 112 -6.44 -12.15 -12.51
N VAL A 113 -6.23 -12.13 -11.20
CA VAL A 113 -6.23 -10.92 -10.37
C VAL A 113 -4.93 -10.84 -9.60
N VAL A 114 -4.20 -9.74 -9.77
CA VAL A 114 -2.92 -9.52 -9.10
C VAL A 114 -2.97 -8.21 -8.31
N ILE A 115 -2.74 -8.28 -7.00
CA ILE A 115 -2.55 -7.09 -6.16
C ILE A 115 -1.14 -6.56 -6.41
N VAL A 116 -1.05 -5.41 -7.08
CA VAL A 116 0.21 -4.75 -7.45
C VAL A 116 0.76 -3.97 -6.26
N SER A 117 -0.09 -3.16 -5.62
CA SER A 117 0.25 -2.40 -4.41
C SER A 117 -0.72 -2.77 -3.27
N PRO A 118 -0.22 -2.94 -2.04
CA PRO A 118 1.18 -2.86 -1.60
C PRO A 118 2.05 -4.00 -2.12
N THR A 119 3.37 -3.82 -2.05
CA THR A 119 4.36 -4.89 -2.17
C THR A 119 4.44 -5.68 -0.84
N THR A 120 5.46 -6.49 -0.61
CA THR A 120 5.66 -7.19 0.68
C THR A 120 6.01 -6.23 1.81
N THR A 121 6.62 -5.09 1.47
CA THR A 121 6.91 -3.99 2.39
C THR A 121 6.26 -2.72 1.84
N HIS A 122 5.64 -1.94 2.73
CA HIS A 122 5.01 -0.66 2.38
C HIS A 122 5.63 0.47 3.19
N GLU A 123 6.15 1.48 2.50
CA GLU A 123 7.01 2.52 3.08
C GLU A 123 6.24 3.82 3.40
N SER A 124 4.97 3.73 3.79
CA SER A 124 4.14 4.89 4.16
C SER A 124 3.11 4.55 5.20
N ALA A 125 2.72 5.53 6.02
CA ALA A 125 1.58 5.41 6.92
C ALA A 125 0.24 5.35 6.17
N THR A 126 0.17 5.92 4.97
CA THR A 126 -1.04 5.90 4.12
C THR A 126 -0.92 4.83 3.06
N LEU A 127 -1.97 4.04 2.88
CA LEU A 127 -1.99 2.92 1.93
C LEU A 127 -2.94 3.17 0.77
N THR A 128 -2.41 3.07 -0.45
CA THR A 128 -3.22 2.89 -1.65
C THR A 128 -3.04 1.46 -2.18
N CYS A 129 -4.12 0.69 -2.16
CA CYS A 129 -4.13 -0.64 -2.79
C CYS A 129 -4.50 -0.51 -4.26
N THR A 130 -3.78 -1.25 -5.10
CA THR A 130 -4.02 -1.32 -6.55
C THR A 130 -3.96 -2.77 -7.00
N PHE A 131 -4.87 -3.17 -7.88
CA PHE A 131 -4.83 -4.48 -8.50
C PHE A 131 -4.96 -4.38 -10.03
N THR A 132 -4.58 -5.46 -10.70
CA THR A 132 -4.84 -5.69 -12.12
C THR A 132 -5.81 -6.84 -12.28
N TYR A 133 -6.62 -6.78 -13.33
CA TYR A 133 -7.58 -7.80 -13.72
C TYR A 133 -7.36 -8.15 -15.18
N SER A 134 -7.29 -9.42 -15.49
CA SER A 134 -7.30 -9.92 -16.86
C SER A 134 -8.16 -11.18 -16.95
N GLN A 135 -8.89 -11.30 -18.04
CA GLN A 135 -9.76 -12.42 -18.30
C GLN A 135 -9.73 -12.73 -19.80
N LYS A 136 -9.59 -14.02 -20.13
CA LYS A 136 -9.28 -14.49 -21.49
C LYS A 136 -10.40 -14.22 -22.50
N GLU A 137 -11.63 -14.28 -22.09
CA GLU A 137 -12.83 -14.08 -22.90
C GLU A 137 -13.44 -12.68 -22.71
N ASP A 138 -12.67 -11.75 -22.11
CA ASP A 138 -13.05 -10.35 -21.88
C ASP A 138 -14.31 -10.20 -20.99
N GLU A 139 -14.55 -11.14 -20.05
CA GLU A 139 -15.59 -10.96 -19.06
C GLU A 139 -15.26 -9.74 -18.18
N GLU A 140 -16.19 -8.79 -18.14
CA GLU A 140 -15.99 -7.53 -17.39
C GLU A 140 -16.24 -7.71 -15.88
N ILE A 141 -15.59 -6.85 -15.11
CA ILE A 141 -15.93 -6.63 -13.70
C ILE A 141 -17.29 -5.96 -13.63
N ASN A 142 -18.17 -6.42 -12.75
CA ASN A 142 -19.40 -5.72 -12.37
C ASN A 142 -19.13 -4.73 -11.22
N LYS A 143 -18.55 -5.24 -10.14
CA LYS A 143 -18.16 -4.45 -8.96
C LYS A 143 -16.96 -5.04 -8.26
N TYR A 144 -16.30 -4.22 -7.47
CA TYR A 144 -15.18 -4.63 -6.63
C TYR A 144 -15.16 -3.88 -5.31
N SER A 145 -14.44 -4.42 -4.33
CA SER A 145 -14.23 -3.76 -3.05
C SER A 145 -12.87 -4.10 -2.46
N PHE A 146 -12.40 -3.26 -1.54
CA PHE A 146 -11.15 -3.41 -0.83
C PHE A 146 -11.39 -3.47 0.66
N ARG A 147 -10.68 -4.35 1.35
CA ARG A 147 -10.65 -4.44 2.81
C ARG A 147 -9.22 -4.41 3.30
N LEU A 148 -9.00 -3.66 4.37
CA LEU A 148 -7.76 -3.69 5.12
C LEU A 148 -8.01 -4.43 6.42
N LEU A 149 -7.20 -5.44 6.68
CA LEU A 149 -7.28 -6.28 7.88
C LEU A 149 -5.96 -6.20 8.65
N ASN A 150 -6.01 -6.36 9.96
CA ASN A 150 -4.82 -6.60 10.77
C ASN A 150 -4.34 -8.06 10.65
N SER A 151 -3.22 -8.40 11.29
CA SER A 151 -2.61 -9.73 11.26
C SER A 151 -3.49 -10.86 11.81
N ILE A 152 -4.52 -10.55 12.62
CA ILE A 152 -5.46 -11.51 13.17
C ILE A 152 -6.81 -11.53 12.42
N GLY A 153 -6.91 -10.85 11.27
CA GLY A 153 -8.08 -10.85 10.41
C GLY A 153 -9.19 -9.85 10.80
N THR A 154 -8.96 -8.96 11.76
CA THR A 154 -9.93 -7.90 12.09
C THR A 154 -9.92 -6.82 11.03
N GLN A 155 -11.10 -6.46 10.51
CA GLN A 155 -11.24 -5.39 9.54
C GLN A 155 -10.95 -4.02 10.17
N LEU A 156 -10.04 -3.29 9.55
CA LEU A 156 -9.65 -1.93 9.95
C LEU A 156 -10.32 -0.87 9.07
N ASP A 157 -10.45 -1.17 7.77
CA ASP A 157 -11.04 -0.25 6.79
C ASP A 157 -11.71 -1.02 5.64
N TYR A 158 -12.65 -0.35 4.94
CA TYR A 158 -13.41 -0.95 3.85
C TYR A 158 -13.90 0.11 2.86
N SER A 159 -13.69 -0.14 1.57
CA SER A 159 -14.08 0.79 0.50
C SER A 159 -15.58 0.87 0.24
N ASN A 160 -16.39 -0.07 0.73
CA ASN A 160 -17.69 -0.45 0.18
C ASN A 160 -17.57 -0.99 -1.26
N ASP A 161 -18.70 -1.45 -1.82
CA ASP A 161 -18.74 -1.90 -3.21
C ASP A 161 -18.59 -0.71 -4.15
N ILE A 162 -17.66 -0.82 -5.09
CA ILE A 162 -17.40 0.14 -6.14
C ILE A 162 -17.88 -0.46 -7.46
N LEU A 163 -18.85 0.18 -8.09
CA LEU A 163 -19.27 -0.24 -9.43
C LEU A 163 -18.17 0.04 -10.44
N TYR A 164 -17.87 -0.95 -11.26
CA TYR A 164 -16.84 -0.83 -12.28
C TYR A 164 -17.28 0.15 -13.39
N SER A 165 -16.32 0.92 -13.88
CA SER A 165 -16.41 1.64 -15.16
C SER A 165 -15.00 1.73 -15.74
N GLN A 166 -14.88 1.77 -17.07
CA GLN A 166 -13.59 1.82 -17.77
C GLN A 166 -12.73 3.04 -17.39
N ASP A 167 -13.38 4.12 -16.94
CA ASP A 167 -12.70 5.36 -16.50
C ASP A 167 -12.19 5.31 -15.05
N LYS A 168 -12.53 4.26 -14.29
CA LYS A 168 -12.11 4.14 -12.88
C LYS A 168 -10.82 3.36 -12.75
N SER A 169 -9.91 3.91 -11.99
CA SER A 169 -8.71 3.20 -11.55
C SER A 169 -9.09 2.04 -10.64
N LEU A 170 -8.51 0.86 -10.86
CA LEU A 170 -8.62 -0.32 -9.98
C LEU A 170 -7.77 -0.12 -8.72
N SER A 171 -8.00 0.98 -8.01
CA SER A 171 -7.26 1.37 -6.82
C SER A 171 -8.16 2.01 -5.78
N TYR A 172 -7.73 1.94 -4.51
CA TYR A 172 -8.42 2.57 -3.38
C TYR A 172 -7.39 3.02 -2.32
N GLN A 173 -7.50 4.26 -1.88
CA GLN A 173 -6.73 4.77 -0.77
C GLN A 173 -7.51 4.57 0.53
N PHE A 174 -6.96 3.78 1.45
CA PHE A 174 -7.54 3.56 2.76
C PHE A 174 -7.44 4.83 3.62
N LYS A 175 -8.43 5.02 4.49
CA LYS A 175 -8.48 6.15 5.43
C LYS A 175 -7.72 5.85 6.72
N THR A 176 -7.58 4.56 7.05
CA THR A 176 -6.85 4.12 8.24
C THR A 176 -5.36 4.26 8.00
N GLU A 177 -4.69 4.97 8.89
CA GLU A 177 -3.23 5.03 8.91
C GLU A 177 -2.64 3.71 9.45
N LEU A 178 -1.60 3.26 8.82
CA LEU A 178 -0.85 2.08 9.25
C LEU A 178 0.09 2.45 10.40
N VAL A 179 0.31 1.50 11.30
CA VAL A 179 1.33 1.60 12.35
C VAL A 179 2.64 1.01 11.81
N ASN A 180 3.75 1.70 12.05
CA ASN A 180 5.07 1.22 11.63
C ASN A 180 5.36 -0.17 12.23
N ASP A 181 6.04 -1.02 11.47
CA ASP A 181 6.33 -2.43 11.76
C ASP A 181 5.08 -3.31 11.94
N GLY A 182 3.89 -2.75 11.68
CA GLY A 182 2.64 -3.49 11.69
C GLY A 182 2.49 -4.42 10.50
N THR A 183 1.98 -5.63 10.74
CA THR A 183 1.63 -6.60 9.69
C THR A 183 0.15 -6.48 9.35
N TYR A 184 -0.16 -6.39 8.07
CA TYR A 184 -1.50 -6.19 7.53
C TYR A 184 -1.81 -7.14 6.39
N VAL A 185 -3.09 -7.29 6.10
CA VAL A 185 -3.59 -8.01 4.93
C VAL A 185 -4.52 -7.07 4.16
N VAL A 186 -4.26 -6.89 2.89
CA VAL A 186 -5.25 -6.33 1.96
C VAL A 186 -6.02 -7.47 1.31
N GLU A 187 -7.32 -7.30 1.21
CA GLU A 187 -8.23 -8.19 0.50
C GLU A 187 -8.94 -7.40 -0.59
N VAL A 188 -8.92 -7.94 -1.79
CA VAL A 188 -9.67 -7.42 -2.95
C VAL A 188 -10.74 -8.44 -3.29
N ASN A 189 -11.99 -8.01 -3.26
CA ASN A 189 -13.13 -8.80 -3.68
C ASN A 189 -13.67 -8.25 -5.00
N ILE A 190 -13.85 -9.11 -5.99
CA ILE A 190 -14.31 -8.78 -7.34
C ILE A 190 -15.51 -9.65 -7.67
N VAL A 191 -16.55 -9.04 -8.16
CA VAL A 191 -17.72 -9.73 -8.73
C VAL A 191 -17.78 -9.39 -10.21
N THR A 192 -17.75 -10.38 -11.08
CA THR A 192 -17.86 -10.21 -12.53
C THR A 192 -19.30 -10.03 -12.97
N VAL A 193 -19.52 -9.67 -14.22
CA VAL A 193 -20.86 -9.57 -14.83
C VAL A 193 -21.60 -10.92 -14.78
N GLY A 194 -20.89 -12.04 -14.91
CA GLY A 194 -21.45 -13.40 -14.77
C GLY A 194 -21.60 -13.85 -13.31
N ASN A 195 -21.49 -12.93 -12.32
CA ASN A 195 -21.59 -13.19 -10.90
C ASN A 195 -20.50 -14.14 -10.32
N THR A 196 -19.39 -14.32 -11.01
CA THR A 196 -18.24 -14.99 -10.42
C THR A 196 -17.65 -14.11 -9.33
N ASN A 197 -17.47 -14.68 -8.14
CA ASN A 197 -16.88 -13.98 -7.01
C ASN A 197 -15.42 -14.41 -6.83
N ILE A 198 -14.49 -13.46 -6.87
CA ILE A 198 -13.05 -13.68 -6.77
C ILE A 198 -12.53 -12.88 -5.57
N VAL A 199 -11.88 -13.58 -4.66
CA VAL A 199 -11.22 -12.95 -3.50
C VAL A 199 -9.72 -13.17 -3.62
N LYS A 200 -8.94 -12.09 -3.56
CA LYS A 200 -7.48 -12.14 -3.49
C LYS A 200 -7.00 -11.39 -2.26
N THR A 201 -6.00 -11.96 -1.62
CA THR A 201 -5.38 -11.37 -0.43
C THR A 201 -3.89 -11.20 -0.62
N LYS A 202 -3.32 -10.22 0.03
CA LYS A 202 -1.87 -10.01 0.10
C LYS A 202 -1.48 -9.50 1.47
N THR A 203 -0.55 -10.21 2.09
CA THR A 203 0.05 -9.80 3.37
C THR A 203 1.25 -8.90 3.11
N PHE A 204 1.39 -7.85 3.91
CA PHE A 204 2.51 -6.93 3.84
C PHE A 204 2.85 -6.39 5.23
N VAL A 205 4.05 -5.83 5.36
CA VAL A 205 4.50 -5.12 6.56
C VAL A 205 4.58 -3.62 6.24
N ALA A 206 3.99 -2.79 7.08
CA ALA A 206 4.20 -1.34 7.01
C ALA A 206 5.55 -1.02 7.66
N GLN A 207 6.49 -0.50 6.89
CA GLN A 207 7.84 -0.22 7.37
C GLN A 207 8.28 1.12 6.81
N TYR A 208 8.03 2.16 7.57
CA TYR A 208 8.31 3.54 7.19
C TYR A 208 8.97 4.31 8.34
N ILE A 209 9.67 5.36 8.00
CA ILE A 209 10.34 6.20 8.99
C ILE A 209 9.29 7.07 9.68
N GLN A 210 9.11 6.87 10.98
CA GLN A 210 8.29 7.75 11.81
C GLN A 210 9.09 8.96 12.30
N ALA A 211 8.40 10.02 12.65
CA ALA A 211 9.04 11.18 13.28
C ALA A 211 9.74 10.83 14.60
N SER A 212 9.22 9.81 15.32
CA SER A 212 9.83 9.26 16.54
C SER A 212 11.11 8.45 16.28
N ASP A 213 11.29 7.97 15.04
CA ASP A 213 12.49 7.19 14.67
C ASP A 213 13.63 8.12 14.28
N TYR A 214 13.34 9.43 14.18
CA TYR A 214 14.39 10.41 14.04
C TYR A 214 15.19 10.44 15.32
N PHE A 215 16.45 10.23 15.15
CA PHE A 215 17.41 10.37 16.23
C PHE A 215 17.28 11.80 16.79
N PRO A 216 16.78 12.00 18.01
CA PRO A 216 16.62 13.34 18.54
C PRO A 216 17.99 13.89 18.91
N LEU A 217 18.57 14.65 18.01
CA LEU A 217 19.68 15.49 18.35
C LEU A 217 19.16 16.65 19.20
N ILE A 218 18.97 16.43 20.50
CA ILE A 218 18.50 17.45 21.42
C ILE A 218 19.72 18.12 22.00
N VAL A 219 19.96 19.35 21.57
CA VAL A 219 20.87 20.23 22.26
C VAL A 219 20.04 20.99 23.28
N ASP A 220 20.12 20.60 24.52
CA ASP A 220 19.38 21.18 25.62
C ASP A 220 20.27 22.03 26.52
N ASN A 221 19.73 22.58 27.59
CA ASN A 221 20.46 23.38 28.56
C ASN A 221 21.46 22.56 29.43
N SER A 222 21.55 21.26 29.24
CA SER A 222 22.58 20.45 29.88
C SER A 222 23.96 20.59 29.24
N ALA A 223 24.02 21.21 28.06
CA ALA A 223 25.31 21.50 27.45
C ALA A 223 26.07 22.61 28.21
N THR A 224 27.37 22.50 28.22
CA THR A 224 28.25 23.48 28.82
C THR A 224 29.22 24.01 27.78
N CYS A 225 29.74 25.19 28.01
CA CYS A 225 30.79 25.75 27.17
C CYS A 225 32.09 25.81 27.96
N GLU A 226 33.11 25.09 27.52
CA GLU A 226 34.45 25.09 28.13
C GLU A 226 35.47 25.43 27.05
N ASN A 227 36.28 26.48 27.31
CA ASN A 227 37.34 26.95 26.40
C ASN A 227 36.82 27.22 24.95
N GLY A 228 35.60 27.76 24.84
CA GLY A 228 35.01 28.04 23.55
C GLY A 228 34.38 26.82 22.85
N ILE A 229 34.26 25.73 23.51
CA ILE A 229 33.75 24.49 22.96
C ILE A 229 32.46 24.11 23.68
N VAL A 230 31.41 23.74 22.94
CA VAL A 230 30.14 23.30 23.52
C VAL A 230 30.16 21.84 23.79
N VAL A 231 29.94 21.46 25.03
CA VAL A 231 29.72 20.09 25.45
C VAL A 231 28.23 19.87 25.63
N VAL A 232 27.66 19.05 24.82
CA VAL A 232 26.25 18.65 24.93
C VAL A 232 26.20 17.30 25.63
N LYS A 233 25.53 17.17 26.75
CA LYS A 233 25.40 15.93 27.51
C LYS A 233 24.28 15.07 26.95
N SER A 234 24.46 14.48 25.81
CA SER A 234 23.59 13.44 25.27
C SER A 234 24.42 12.23 24.90
N GLU A 235 23.83 11.10 24.67
CA GLU A 235 24.56 9.88 24.27
C GLU A 235 25.34 10.04 22.96
N LEU A 236 25.07 11.10 22.18
CA LEU A 236 25.78 11.42 20.94
C LEU A 236 26.90 12.41 21.04
N VAL A 237 27.12 12.93 22.17
CA VAL A 237 28.04 14.02 22.32
C VAL A 237 29.41 13.59 22.51
N LEU A 238 30.20 14.35 21.94
CA LEU A 238 31.46 14.53 21.96
C LEU A 238 32.04 15.74 21.83
N PHE A 239 33.11 15.67 22.11
CA PHE A 239 33.67 16.82 22.15
C PHE A 239 35.12 16.76 22.47
N GLU A 240 35.83 17.32 21.74
CA GLU A 240 37.07 18.03 22.00
C GLU A 240 37.50 18.62 20.67
N GLY A 241 37.35 19.91 20.54
CA GLY A 241 37.64 20.62 19.32
C GLY A 241 38.38 21.90 19.53
N GLU A 242 38.53 22.61 18.47
CA GLU A 242 39.21 23.89 18.47
C GLU A 242 38.35 25.00 19.10
N ALA A 243 39.03 26.00 19.67
CA ALA A 243 38.38 27.12 20.34
C ALA A 243 37.57 27.98 19.35
N TYR A 244 36.39 28.38 19.77
CA TYR A 244 35.54 29.30 19.01
C TYR A 244 35.95 30.72 19.21
N PRO A 245 35.58 31.65 18.29
CA PRO A 245 35.73 33.05 18.55
C PRO A 245 34.89 33.53 19.72
N SER A 246 33.69 32.95 19.92
CA SER A 246 32.82 33.20 21.06
C SER A 246 32.05 31.95 21.45
N PRO A 247 31.83 31.72 22.76
CA PRO A 247 31.04 30.57 23.20
C PRO A 247 29.58 30.76 22.77
N PRO A 248 28.92 29.68 22.31
CA PRO A 248 27.51 29.70 22.00
C PRO A 248 26.64 29.93 23.23
N THR A 249 25.49 30.54 23.06
CA THR A 249 24.52 30.81 24.13
C THR A 249 23.26 29.99 23.94
N TYR A 250 22.77 29.41 25.03
CA TYR A 250 21.49 28.73 25.05
C TYR A 250 20.34 29.72 25.09
N ILE A 251 19.32 29.46 24.32
CA ILE A 251 18.09 30.24 24.30
C ILE A 251 16.92 29.28 24.56
N ASP A 252 16.17 29.56 25.64
CA ASP A 252 14.90 28.89 26.03
C ASP A 252 14.93 27.36 26.13
N ASN A 253 16.08 26.75 26.39
CA ASN A 253 16.27 25.30 26.47
C ASN A 253 16.02 24.52 25.17
N ASP A 254 15.63 25.20 24.09
CA ASP A 254 15.22 24.52 22.86
C ASP A 254 16.30 24.54 21.77
N TYR A 255 17.26 25.46 21.84
CA TYR A 255 18.32 25.55 20.86
C TYR A 255 19.57 26.30 21.36
N VAL A 256 20.67 26.09 20.64
CA VAL A 256 21.93 26.79 20.86
C VAL A 256 22.06 27.96 19.89
N SER A 257 22.38 29.15 20.40
CA SER A 257 22.70 30.30 19.58
C SER A 257 24.19 30.31 19.22
N LEU A 258 24.49 30.20 17.91
CA LEU A 258 25.81 30.34 17.33
C LEU A 258 25.91 31.72 16.70
N VAL A 259 26.35 32.72 17.49
CA VAL A 259 26.25 34.13 17.11
C VAL A 259 27.41 34.59 16.24
N GLU A 260 28.60 34.12 16.51
CA GLU A 260 29.79 34.56 15.81
C GLU A 260 30.13 33.69 14.61
N PRO A 261 30.66 34.27 13.53
CA PRO A 261 31.15 33.44 12.41
C PRO A 261 32.18 32.41 12.86
N GLY A 262 32.03 31.17 12.41
CA GLY A 262 32.92 30.09 12.80
C GLY A 262 32.58 29.38 14.10
N SER A 263 31.52 29.81 14.81
CA SER A 263 31.01 29.09 15.97
C SER A 263 30.33 27.81 15.53
N TYR A 264 30.60 26.69 16.21
CA TYR A 264 30.03 25.37 15.87
C TYR A 264 29.86 24.48 17.10
N VAL A 265 29.12 23.41 16.95
CA VAL A 265 28.96 22.32 17.89
C VAL A 265 29.46 21.06 17.23
N ILE A 266 30.34 20.37 17.91
CA ILE A 266 30.87 19.06 17.46
C ILE A 266 30.25 17.94 18.26
N PHE A 267 29.98 16.86 17.60
CA PHE A 267 29.59 15.61 18.23
C PHE A 267 30.69 14.59 18.09
N ASP A 268 31.10 13.96 19.18
CA ASP A 268 32.26 13.08 19.23
C ASP A 268 31.98 11.65 18.79
N LYS A 269 30.80 11.20 18.92
CA LYS A 269 30.43 9.92 18.36
C LYS A 269 29.73 10.14 17.03
N GLY A 270 30.34 9.59 16.01
CA GLY A 270 29.63 9.42 14.74
C GLY A 270 28.43 8.52 14.94
N PHE A 271 27.44 8.66 14.11
CA PHE A 271 26.34 7.72 13.97
C PHE A 271 26.40 7.10 12.57
N GLU A 272 26.03 5.85 12.47
CA GLU A 272 25.93 5.20 11.17
C GLU A 272 24.65 5.65 10.47
N ILE A 273 24.80 6.22 9.28
CA ILE A 273 23.68 6.50 8.38
C ILE A 273 23.63 5.33 7.40
N ASP A 274 22.99 4.23 7.80
CA ASP A 274 22.83 3.06 6.96
C ASP A 274 21.35 2.92 6.54
N GLY A 275 21.14 2.38 5.35
CA GLY A 275 19.81 2.16 4.81
C GLY A 275 19.02 3.43 4.52
N ASN A 276 17.72 3.38 4.78
CA ASN A 276 16.80 4.51 4.66
C ASN A 276 16.90 5.41 5.88
N PHE A 277 16.95 6.71 5.66
CA PHE A 277 16.97 7.68 6.77
C PHE A 277 16.23 8.97 6.43
N ALA A 278 15.88 9.71 7.47
CA ALA A 278 15.49 11.11 7.35
C ALA A 278 16.22 11.94 8.41
N LEU A 279 16.80 13.04 8.00
CA LEU A 279 17.41 14.04 8.87
C LEU A 279 16.53 15.29 8.86
N ILE A 280 16.03 15.68 10.02
CA ILE A 280 15.25 16.90 10.19
C ILE A 280 16.06 17.90 10.98
N ILE A 281 16.23 19.08 10.41
CA ILE A 281 16.94 20.18 11.01
C ILE A 281 15.97 21.34 11.16
N LYS A 282 15.82 21.86 12.37
CA LYS A 282 15.03 23.06 12.66
C LYS A 282 15.99 24.14 13.17
N PHE A 283 15.90 25.34 12.62
CA PHE A 283 16.76 26.46 12.99
C PHE A 283 16.07 27.80 12.75
N ASN A 284 16.54 28.80 13.47
CA ASN A 284 16.07 30.18 13.30
C ASN A 284 16.57 30.77 12.00
N SER A 285 16.00 31.92 11.61
CA SER A 285 16.44 32.70 10.45
C SER A 285 17.94 32.94 10.47
N PRO A 286 18.71 32.34 9.56
CA PRO A 286 20.15 32.47 9.59
C PRO A 286 20.58 33.88 9.18
N VAL A 287 21.57 34.38 9.87
CA VAL A 287 22.37 35.52 9.34
C VAL A 287 23.31 34.91 8.32
N LEU A 288 23.09 35.19 7.06
CA LEU A 288 23.95 34.72 5.98
C LEU A 288 25.12 35.67 5.82
N TYR A 289 26.30 35.10 5.82
CA TYR A 289 27.53 35.87 5.57
C TYR A 289 28.05 35.59 4.16
N PRO A 290 28.68 36.55 3.49
CA PRO A 290 29.34 36.29 2.23
C PRO A 290 30.47 35.27 2.48
N VAL A 291 30.35 34.08 1.90
CA VAL A 291 31.32 33.00 2.12
C VAL A 291 32.34 32.88 1.01
N ASN A 292 32.00 33.35 -0.17
CA ASN A 292 32.85 33.19 -1.33
C ASN A 292 33.24 34.51 -1.99
N LYS A 293 34.27 34.45 -2.82
CA LYS A 293 34.77 35.58 -3.60
C LYS A 293 33.80 36.15 -4.65
N TYR A 294 32.66 35.48 -4.86
CA TYR A 294 31.64 35.87 -5.81
C TYR A 294 30.46 36.61 -5.14
N GLY A 295 30.49 36.78 -3.83
CA GLY A 295 29.49 37.53 -3.08
C GLY A 295 28.24 36.74 -2.76
N ASP A 296 28.24 35.42 -2.93
CA ASP A 296 27.14 34.57 -2.50
C ASP A 296 27.10 34.51 -0.99
N ALA A 297 25.94 34.71 -0.41
CA ALA A 297 25.72 34.57 1.02
C ALA A 297 25.17 33.16 1.31
N GLU A 298 25.95 32.40 2.02
CA GLU A 298 25.56 31.05 2.45
C GLU A 298 25.87 30.81 3.92
N LYS A 299 25.25 29.80 4.51
CA LYS A 299 25.54 29.36 5.86
C LYS A 299 25.48 27.84 5.90
N SER A 300 26.57 27.25 6.32
CA SER A 300 26.59 25.83 6.65
C SER A 300 25.80 25.59 7.92
N ILE A 301 24.88 24.65 7.88
CA ILE A 301 24.01 24.28 8.99
C ILE A 301 24.53 23.02 9.66
N ILE A 302 24.89 22.01 8.87
CA ILE A 302 25.46 20.76 9.34
C ILE A 302 26.57 20.33 8.39
N GLU A 303 27.67 19.89 8.98
CA GLU A 303 28.74 19.17 8.29
C GLU A 303 28.93 17.81 8.96
N MET A 304 28.84 16.74 8.18
CA MET A 304 29.10 15.37 8.62
C MET A 304 30.26 14.83 7.82
N THR A 305 31.33 14.45 8.49
CA THR A 305 32.52 13.89 7.85
C THR A 305 32.68 12.44 8.21
N LYS A 306 33.09 11.63 7.26
CA LYS A 306 33.45 10.25 7.51
C LYS A 306 34.82 10.20 8.14
N LYS A 307 34.97 9.48 9.23
CA LYS A 307 36.22 9.40 9.98
C LYS A 307 37.35 8.88 9.09
N ASN A 308 38.41 9.69 8.92
CA ASN A 308 39.59 9.39 8.14
C ASN A 308 39.41 9.30 6.60
N GLU A 309 38.38 9.88 6.08
CA GLU A 309 38.14 9.94 4.62
C GLU A 309 37.79 11.37 4.18
N ASP A 310 38.07 11.69 2.93
CA ASP A 310 37.66 12.97 2.32
C ASP A 310 36.18 12.99 1.91
N SER A 311 35.37 12.14 2.52
CA SER A 311 33.93 12.05 2.27
C SER A 311 33.18 12.88 3.28
N TYR A 312 32.21 13.66 2.82
CA TYR A 312 31.38 14.49 3.71
C TYR A 312 29.96 14.69 3.17
N ILE A 313 29.07 15.03 4.07
CA ILE A 313 27.74 15.59 3.77
C ILE A 313 27.70 16.98 4.38
N LEU A 314 27.46 17.98 3.55
CA LEU A 314 27.36 19.37 3.95
C LEU A 314 25.95 19.88 3.63
N ILE A 315 25.28 20.43 4.61
CA ILE A 315 23.95 21.02 4.46
C ILE A 315 24.07 22.53 4.66
N ASN A 316 23.80 23.25 3.59
CA ASN A 316 23.89 24.71 3.53
C ASN A 316 22.53 25.36 3.34
N VAL A 317 22.41 26.61 3.74
CA VAL A 317 21.35 27.50 3.28
C VAL A 317 22.01 28.67 2.52
N GLU A 318 21.56 28.90 1.31
CA GLU A 318 22.06 29.99 0.46
C GLU A 318 20.99 30.97 0.09
N GLU A 319 21.35 32.23 -0.05
CA GLU A 319 20.52 33.31 -0.61
C GLU A 319 20.81 33.43 -2.11
N GLY A 320 19.75 33.47 -2.93
CA GLY A 320 19.94 33.56 -4.38
C GLY A 320 20.51 34.88 -4.82
N ILE A 321 21.58 34.91 -5.60
CA ILE A 321 22.27 36.11 -6.13
C ILE A 321 21.30 37.03 -6.86
N TYR A 322 20.30 36.45 -7.55
CA TYR A 322 19.32 37.22 -8.33
C TYR A 322 17.95 37.35 -7.62
N TYR A 323 17.82 36.84 -6.41
CA TYR A 323 16.57 36.77 -5.68
C TYR A 323 16.76 37.22 -4.23
N THR A 324 16.90 38.50 -4.02
CA THR A 324 17.27 39.19 -2.77
C THR A 324 16.41 38.87 -1.53
N ASN A 325 15.33 38.13 -1.66
CA ASN A 325 14.47 37.71 -0.55
C ASN A 325 14.11 36.20 -0.64
N LYS A 326 14.93 35.43 -1.30
CA LYS A 326 14.70 33.99 -1.41
C LYS A 326 15.91 33.21 -0.94
N VAL A 327 15.62 32.14 -0.24
CA VAL A 327 16.62 31.18 0.28
C VAL A 327 16.26 29.79 -0.18
N ARG A 328 17.26 28.92 -0.30
CA ARG A 328 17.08 27.49 -0.52
C ARG A 328 18.06 26.68 0.32
N ALA A 329 17.73 25.45 0.57
CA ALA A 329 18.67 24.50 1.15
C ALA A 329 19.43 23.75 0.06
N GLU A 330 20.67 23.45 0.35
CA GLU A 330 21.57 22.67 -0.48
C GLU A 330 22.18 21.55 0.35
N VAL A 331 22.27 20.36 -0.23
CA VAL A 331 23.03 19.24 0.30
C VAL A 331 24.13 18.89 -0.69
N CYS A 332 25.37 18.98 -0.24
CA CYS A 332 26.53 18.51 -0.97
C CYS A 332 26.99 17.19 -0.36
N ILE A 333 27.07 16.15 -1.16
CA ILE A 333 27.58 14.85 -0.76
C ILE A 333 28.85 14.59 -1.55
N LYS A 334 29.98 14.48 -0.87
CA LYS A 334 31.23 14.02 -1.46
C LYS A 334 31.50 12.60 -1.00
N ASP A 335 31.59 11.68 -1.93
CA ASP A 335 32.02 10.29 -1.70
C ASP A 335 33.00 9.96 -2.84
N ASP A 336 34.31 10.12 -2.56
CA ASP A 336 35.37 10.10 -3.57
C ASP A 336 35.31 8.80 -4.42
N PRO A 337 35.31 8.90 -5.77
CA PRO A 337 35.52 10.10 -6.60
C PRO A 337 34.25 10.89 -6.96
N PHE A 338 33.12 10.64 -6.34
CA PHE A 338 31.84 11.21 -6.70
C PHE A 338 31.51 12.46 -5.86
N TYR A 339 30.86 13.42 -6.51
CA TYR A 339 30.31 14.61 -5.89
C TYR A 339 28.88 14.82 -6.34
N TYR A 340 27.98 14.88 -5.38
CA TYR A 340 26.54 15.07 -5.63
C TYR A 340 26.06 16.35 -4.97
N ARG A 341 25.20 17.07 -5.65
CA ARG A 341 24.56 18.28 -5.16
C ARG A 341 23.06 18.16 -5.29
N ILE A 342 22.34 18.30 -4.20
CA ILE A 342 20.88 18.27 -4.14
C ILE A 342 20.41 19.63 -3.69
N LEU A 343 19.48 20.23 -4.43
CA LEU A 343 18.96 21.57 -4.17
C LEU A 343 17.46 21.49 -3.92
N SER A 344 16.98 22.22 -2.89
CA SER A 344 15.56 22.48 -2.74
C SER A 344 15.11 23.60 -3.69
N ASP A 345 13.79 23.77 -3.81
CA ASP A 345 13.23 24.98 -4.40
C ASP A 345 13.54 26.21 -3.55
N TYR A 346 13.54 27.38 -4.17
CA TYR A 346 13.65 28.64 -3.46
C TYR A 346 12.35 28.99 -2.76
N ILE A 347 12.46 29.34 -1.48
CA ILE A 347 11.35 29.89 -0.68
C ILE A 347 11.58 31.36 -0.33
N ASN A 348 10.53 32.04 0.06
CA ASN A 348 10.67 33.41 0.56
C ASN A 348 11.35 33.42 1.93
N LYS A 349 12.23 34.37 2.16
CA LYS A 349 12.88 34.56 3.45
C LYS A 349 11.84 34.84 4.54
N ALA A 350 11.89 34.06 5.62
CA ALA A 350 10.97 34.23 6.72
C ALA A 350 11.33 35.41 7.61
N ASP A 351 10.34 35.95 8.30
CA ASP A 351 10.57 36.94 9.37
C ASP A 351 11.11 36.25 10.65
N ALA A 352 11.49 37.06 11.64
CA ALA A 352 12.07 36.55 12.88
C ALA A 352 11.08 35.77 13.77
N THR A 353 9.78 35.72 13.42
CA THR A 353 8.76 34.97 14.17
C THR A 353 8.68 33.53 13.76
N LYS A 354 9.38 33.12 12.70
CA LYS A 354 9.32 31.78 12.12
C LYS A 354 10.67 31.10 12.14
N ASP A 355 10.63 29.78 12.14
CA ASP A 355 11.81 28.94 11.99
C ASP A 355 11.86 28.32 10.59
N TYR A 356 13.04 27.94 10.16
CA TYR A 356 13.25 27.12 8.98
C TYR A 356 13.31 25.65 9.37
N ARG A 357 12.89 24.80 8.44
CA ARG A 357 13.03 23.36 8.55
C ARG A 357 13.59 22.78 7.26
N ILE A 358 14.66 22.02 7.38
CA ILE A 358 15.20 21.20 6.32
C ILE A 358 14.86 19.75 6.64
N VAL A 359 14.40 19.00 5.65
CA VAL A 359 14.22 17.54 5.73
C VAL A 359 15.01 16.93 4.59
N LEU A 360 16.07 16.22 4.92
CA LEU A 360 16.82 15.36 3.99
C LEU A 360 16.35 13.93 4.17
N ARG A 361 15.90 13.29 3.11
CA ARG A 361 15.47 11.90 3.13
C ARG A 361 16.29 11.07 2.15
N LYS A 362 16.61 9.86 2.56
CA LYS A 362 17.12 8.82 1.68
C LYS A 362 16.22 7.61 1.80
N ILE A 363 15.64 7.19 0.68
CA ILE A 363 14.82 6.00 0.56
C ILE A 363 15.41 5.16 -0.58
N ASN A 364 15.95 4.01 -0.23
CA ASN A 364 16.69 3.16 -1.16
C ASN A 364 17.86 3.93 -1.81
N ASN A 365 17.82 4.13 -3.13
CA ASN A 365 18.83 4.86 -3.89
C ASN A 365 18.43 6.31 -4.22
N LEU A 366 17.32 6.79 -3.65
CA LEU A 366 16.83 8.15 -3.88
C LEU A 366 17.10 9.02 -2.66
N CYS A 367 17.69 10.18 -2.91
CA CYS A 367 17.81 11.25 -1.90
C CYS A 367 16.97 12.44 -2.36
N ASP A 368 16.21 13.00 -1.45
CA ASP A 368 15.48 14.24 -1.66
C ASP A 368 15.71 15.21 -0.50
N ILE A 369 15.50 16.48 -0.78
CA ILE A 369 15.55 17.54 0.21
C ILE A 369 14.28 18.40 0.10
N SER A 370 13.63 18.63 1.22
CA SER A 370 12.59 19.66 1.32
C SER A 370 13.01 20.74 2.31
N PHE A 371 12.68 21.97 1.96
CA PHE A 371 13.01 23.16 2.75
C PHE A 371 11.76 24.00 2.90
N GLY A 372 11.44 24.41 4.09
CA GLY A 372 10.23 25.16 4.39
C GLY A 372 10.35 26.03 5.62
N VAL A 373 9.35 26.89 5.80
CA VAL A 373 9.18 27.74 6.97
C VAL A 373 8.09 27.13 7.85
N VAL A 374 8.32 27.12 9.15
CA VAL A 374 7.36 26.64 10.15
C VAL A 374 7.12 27.73 11.20
N ASP A 375 5.94 27.75 11.79
CA ASP A 375 5.65 28.63 12.91
C ASP A 375 6.45 28.16 14.15
N LYS A 376 6.92 29.15 14.95
CA LYS A 376 7.62 28.88 16.19
C LYS A 376 6.75 28.19 17.22
#